data_cbd099f1717f8915209a1c22d6768ded
#
_entry.id   cbd099f1717f8915209a1c22d6768ded
#
_cell.length_a   1.000
_cell.length_b   1.000
_cell.length_c   1.000
_cell.angle_alpha   90.00
_cell.angle_beta   90.00
_cell.angle_gamma   90.00
#
_symmetry.space_group_name_H-M   'P 1'
#
loop_
_entity.id
_entity.type
_entity.pdbx_description
1 polymer ?
#
loop_
_entity_poly.entity_id
_entity_poly.type
_entity_poly.pdbx_seq_one_letter_code
_entity_poly.pdbx_strand_id
1 'polypeptide(L)'
;YDTVNHGEGSYTEWSPRLAIEHYVTDSLNVYASYGHSFNPPPLSQVYRYTDVVRANPNLDPERSDTFEVGMKKEWGTKTALNLSAFYVKTKDKVKYVTHYDNNGDVDYKMYENVDQETRRGIELELRHQLSSKWSVFGNYTWQMGRIKHKDLPNTNASGYEEINYDIPKHIFHAGLEYTNGKWNALWDAQYVSRRQSVDDITGQYGSSDSYFISNVAMNYKFSKEATLQLGIQNVFNRVFYDDEATAGRTYSASMKFKF
;
A
#
# COMPACT_ATOMS: atom_id res chain seq x y z
N TYR A 1 -32.54 -3.37 12.25
CA TYR A 1 -31.76 -4.03 13.32
C TYR A 1 -30.81 -5.00 12.66
N ASP A 2 -29.49 -4.78 12.76
CA ASP A 2 -28.48 -5.75 12.32
C ASP A 2 -28.54 -6.95 13.27
N THR A 3 -29.07 -8.07 12.78
CA THR A 3 -28.96 -9.34 13.51
C THR A 3 -27.56 -9.91 13.22
N VAL A 4 -26.67 -9.83 14.21
CA VAL A 4 -25.37 -10.50 14.15
C VAL A 4 -25.63 -11.99 14.40
N ASN A 5 -25.54 -12.81 13.37
CA ASN A 5 -25.50 -14.25 13.54
C ASN A 5 -24.16 -14.64 14.20
N HIS A 6 -24.23 -15.30 15.34
CA HIS A 6 -23.05 -15.88 15.97
C HIS A 6 -22.63 -17.13 15.20
N GLY A 7 -21.41 -17.16 14.73
CA GLY A 7 -20.80 -18.31 14.07
C GLY A 7 -19.32 -18.42 14.45
N GLU A 8 -18.83 -19.66 14.53
CA GLU A 8 -17.40 -19.96 14.66
C GLU A 8 -16.90 -20.46 13.33
N GLY A 9 -15.76 -19.96 12.89
CA GLY A 9 -15.04 -20.41 11.70
C GLY A 9 -13.57 -20.57 12.02
N SER A 10 -12.94 -21.62 11.51
CA SER A 10 -11.50 -21.81 11.57
C SER A 10 -10.94 -21.99 10.17
N TYR A 11 -9.80 -21.34 9.89
CA TYR A 11 -9.07 -21.49 8.64
C TYR A 11 -7.69 -22.04 8.96
N THR A 12 -7.28 -23.07 8.22
CA THR A 12 -5.93 -23.63 8.33
C THR A 12 -5.29 -23.62 6.96
N GLU A 13 -4.20 -22.86 6.82
CA GLU A 13 -3.47 -22.72 5.55
C GLU A 13 -1.97 -22.76 5.80
N TRP A 14 -1.24 -23.28 4.83
CA TRP A 14 0.22 -23.29 4.84
C TRP A 14 0.75 -22.03 4.19
N SER A 15 1.71 -21.35 4.84
CA SER A 15 2.34 -20.13 4.34
C SER A 15 3.85 -20.33 4.15
N PRO A 16 4.29 -21.17 3.17
CA PRO A 16 5.69 -21.41 2.91
C PRO A 16 6.38 -20.14 2.39
N ARG A 17 7.66 -19.99 2.77
CA ARG A 17 8.54 -18.94 2.26
C ARG A 17 9.88 -19.56 1.91
N LEU A 18 10.43 -19.13 0.76
CA LEU A 18 11.75 -19.52 0.30
C LEU A 18 12.48 -18.28 -0.19
N ALA A 19 13.74 -18.14 0.18
CA ALA A 19 14.62 -17.11 -0.35
C ALA A 19 16.00 -17.70 -0.64
N ILE A 20 16.58 -17.26 -1.72
CA ILE A 20 17.97 -17.54 -2.10
C ILE A 20 18.69 -16.20 -2.31
N GLU A 21 19.90 -16.11 -1.81
CA GLU A 21 20.72 -14.92 -1.91
C GLU A 21 22.12 -15.34 -2.37
N HIS A 22 22.71 -14.57 -3.28
CA HIS A 22 24.02 -14.82 -3.81
C HIS A 22 24.87 -13.54 -3.84
N TYR A 23 26.01 -13.57 -3.18
CA TYR A 23 27.01 -12.50 -3.20
C TYR A 23 27.87 -12.63 -4.44
N VAL A 24 27.57 -11.82 -5.46
CA VAL A 24 28.33 -11.77 -6.72
C VAL A 24 29.73 -11.18 -6.46
N THR A 25 29.78 -10.17 -5.58
CA THR A 25 30.98 -9.56 -5.02
C THR A 25 30.69 -9.14 -3.58
N ASP A 26 31.69 -8.71 -2.81
CA ASP A 26 31.52 -8.18 -1.45
C ASP A 26 30.52 -6.99 -1.38
N SER A 27 30.29 -6.32 -2.51
CA SER A 27 29.44 -5.12 -2.59
C SER A 27 28.23 -5.29 -3.51
N LEU A 28 28.02 -6.46 -4.10
CA LEU A 28 26.88 -6.77 -4.96
C LEU A 28 26.26 -8.10 -4.55
N ASN A 29 25.02 -8.03 -4.15
CA ASN A 29 24.18 -9.14 -3.80
C ASN A 29 22.98 -9.20 -4.73
N VAL A 30 22.58 -10.40 -5.14
CA VAL A 30 21.36 -10.68 -5.89
C VAL A 30 20.54 -11.70 -5.14
N TYR A 31 19.22 -11.58 -5.20
CA TYR A 31 18.33 -12.48 -4.50
C TYR A 31 17.07 -12.80 -5.31
N ALA A 32 16.47 -13.91 -4.97
CA ALA A 32 15.12 -14.27 -5.38
C ALA A 32 14.35 -14.81 -4.19
N SER A 33 13.07 -14.47 -4.09
CA SER A 33 12.21 -14.97 -3.04
C SER A 33 10.84 -15.37 -3.58
N TYR A 34 10.24 -16.33 -2.89
CA TYR A 34 8.86 -16.75 -3.04
C TYR A 34 8.20 -16.77 -1.66
N GLY A 35 6.98 -16.29 -1.58
CA GLY A 35 6.16 -16.37 -0.38
C GLY A 35 4.71 -16.65 -0.71
N HIS A 36 4.11 -17.57 0.03
CA HIS A 36 2.67 -17.78 0.04
C HIS A 36 2.10 -17.20 1.31
N SER A 37 0.97 -16.52 1.20
CA SER A 37 0.22 -15.97 2.33
C SER A 37 -1.28 -16.11 2.10
N PHE A 38 -2.04 -16.09 3.18
CA PHE A 38 -3.49 -16.06 3.12
C PHE A 38 -4.04 -14.99 4.06
N ASN A 39 -5.23 -14.50 3.73
CA ASN A 39 -5.97 -13.52 4.49
C ASN A 39 -7.40 -14.03 4.73
N PRO A 40 -7.75 -14.45 5.96
CA PRO A 40 -9.10 -14.91 6.24
C PRO A 40 -10.08 -13.73 6.18
N PRO A 41 -11.31 -13.95 5.69
CA PRO A 41 -12.31 -12.90 5.66
C PRO A 41 -12.67 -12.47 7.08
N PRO A 42 -12.85 -11.16 7.33
CA PRO A 42 -13.30 -10.68 8.63
C PRO A 42 -14.74 -11.13 8.92
N LEU A 43 -15.07 -11.32 10.18
CA LEU A 43 -16.40 -11.79 10.60
C LEU A 43 -17.53 -10.92 10.06
N SER A 44 -17.29 -9.61 9.89
CA SER A 44 -18.25 -8.69 9.28
C SER A 44 -18.60 -8.98 7.83
N GLN A 45 -17.75 -9.69 7.09
CA GLN A 45 -18.05 -10.15 5.73
C GLN A 45 -18.76 -11.50 5.74
N VAL A 46 -18.39 -12.38 6.67
CA VAL A 46 -18.93 -13.74 6.77
C VAL A 46 -20.36 -13.74 7.31
N TYR A 47 -20.63 -12.96 8.35
CA TYR A 47 -21.89 -13.02 9.11
C TYR A 47 -22.78 -11.80 9.00
N ARG A 48 -22.45 -10.84 8.12
CA ARG A 48 -23.30 -9.67 7.93
C ARG A 48 -24.64 -10.07 7.34
N TYR A 49 -25.71 -9.66 8.01
CA TYR A 49 -27.07 -9.90 7.56
C TYR A 49 -27.91 -8.64 7.76
N THR A 50 -28.59 -8.20 6.71
CA THR A 50 -29.57 -7.10 6.72
C THR A 50 -30.72 -7.49 5.80
N ASP A 51 -31.73 -6.64 5.66
CA ASP A 51 -32.87 -6.89 4.74
C ASP A 51 -32.42 -7.16 3.29
N VAL A 52 -31.29 -6.59 2.88
CA VAL A 52 -30.75 -6.72 1.50
C VAL A 52 -29.38 -7.43 1.43
N VAL A 53 -28.77 -7.77 2.58
CA VAL A 53 -27.45 -8.43 2.62
C VAL A 53 -27.60 -9.80 3.27
N ARG A 54 -27.13 -10.81 2.58
CA ARG A 54 -27.08 -12.21 3.08
C ARG A 54 -25.69 -12.55 3.58
N ALA A 55 -25.63 -13.26 4.71
CA ALA A 55 -24.40 -13.83 5.23
C ALA A 55 -23.86 -14.94 4.32
N ASN A 56 -22.53 -15.02 4.19
CA ASN A 56 -21.87 -16.10 3.48
C ASN A 56 -20.85 -16.81 4.39
N PRO A 57 -21.27 -17.85 5.14
CA PRO A 57 -20.37 -18.59 6.00
C PRO A 57 -19.36 -19.46 5.22
N ASN A 58 -19.50 -19.58 3.90
CA ASN A 58 -18.63 -20.37 3.02
C ASN A 58 -17.54 -19.53 2.34
N LEU A 59 -17.28 -18.32 2.83
CA LEU A 59 -16.16 -17.53 2.32
C LEU A 59 -14.82 -18.21 2.60
N ASP A 60 -14.04 -18.38 1.54
CA ASP A 60 -12.65 -18.84 1.63
C ASP A 60 -11.69 -17.70 1.94
N PRO A 61 -10.52 -17.97 2.57
CA PRO A 61 -9.45 -17.02 2.66
C PRO A 61 -8.93 -16.58 1.28
N GLU A 62 -8.61 -15.32 1.13
CA GLU A 62 -7.83 -14.85 -0.01
C GLU A 62 -6.41 -15.42 0.07
N ARG A 63 -5.85 -15.90 -1.05
CA ARG A 63 -4.53 -16.53 -1.13
C ARG A 63 -3.63 -15.75 -2.08
N SER A 64 -2.43 -15.43 -1.62
CA SER A 64 -1.47 -14.64 -2.40
C SER A 64 -0.14 -15.37 -2.55
N ASP A 65 0.30 -15.51 -3.79
CA ASP A 65 1.64 -15.95 -4.16
C ASP A 65 2.46 -14.72 -4.56
N THR A 66 3.59 -14.50 -3.91
CA THR A 66 4.51 -13.39 -4.18
C THR A 66 5.83 -13.93 -4.66
N PHE A 67 6.30 -13.42 -5.79
CA PHE A 67 7.64 -13.67 -6.34
C PHE A 67 8.37 -12.33 -6.42
N GLU A 68 9.61 -12.32 -5.97
CA GLU A 68 10.48 -11.14 -6.03
C GLU A 68 11.88 -11.55 -6.45
N VAL A 69 12.50 -10.74 -7.30
CA VAL A 69 13.92 -10.82 -7.63
C VAL A 69 14.52 -9.44 -7.45
N GLY A 70 15.74 -9.38 -6.96
CA GLY A 70 16.34 -8.08 -6.73
C GLY A 70 17.86 -8.13 -6.62
N MET A 71 18.43 -6.93 -6.55
CA MET A 71 19.84 -6.72 -6.31
C MET A 71 20.05 -5.59 -5.30
N LYS A 72 21.08 -5.75 -4.49
CA LYS A 72 21.60 -4.74 -3.58
C LYS A 72 23.03 -4.45 -3.95
N LYS A 73 23.35 -3.19 -4.18
CA LYS A 73 24.69 -2.75 -4.55
C LYS A 73 25.16 -1.64 -3.63
N GLU A 74 26.34 -1.80 -3.11
CA GLU A 74 27.03 -0.77 -2.34
C GLU A 74 28.28 -0.29 -3.08
N TRP A 75 28.54 1.02 -3.03
CA TRP A 75 29.78 1.64 -3.50
C TRP A 75 30.47 2.29 -2.31
N GLY A 76 31.34 1.51 -1.68
CA GLY A 76 31.94 1.86 -0.40
C GLY A 76 30.88 2.11 0.68
N THR A 77 31.13 3.05 1.57
CA THR A 77 30.20 3.41 2.66
C THR A 77 29.25 4.57 2.28
N LYS A 78 29.36 5.07 1.04
CA LYS A 78 28.65 6.32 0.64
C LYS A 78 27.38 6.08 -0.13
N THR A 79 27.29 5.02 -0.90
CA THR A 79 26.14 4.80 -1.79
C THR A 79 25.61 3.39 -1.63
N ALA A 80 24.31 3.27 -1.44
CA ALA A 80 23.58 2.02 -1.46
C ALA A 80 22.41 2.13 -2.44
N LEU A 81 22.27 1.11 -3.28
CA LEU A 81 21.19 0.96 -4.26
C LEU A 81 20.52 -0.39 -4.05
N ASN A 82 19.20 -0.39 -3.93
CA ASN A 82 18.36 -1.58 -3.99
C ASN A 82 17.47 -1.46 -5.23
N LEU A 83 17.39 -2.53 -6.02
CA LEU A 83 16.49 -2.64 -7.15
C LEU A 83 15.79 -3.99 -7.06
N SER A 84 14.47 -4.00 -7.13
CA SER A 84 13.70 -5.24 -7.19
C SER A 84 12.60 -5.19 -8.24
N ALA A 85 12.18 -6.37 -8.68
CA ALA A 85 10.99 -6.58 -9.47
C ALA A 85 10.14 -7.64 -8.80
N PHE A 86 8.85 -7.40 -8.70
CA PHE A 86 7.91 -8.29 -8.03
C PHE A 86 6.72 -8.65 -8.90
N TYR A 87 6.15 -9.81 -8.61
CA TYR A 87 4.88 -10.29 -9.13
C TYR A 87 4.08 -10.91 -8.00
N VAL A 88 2.86 -10.42 -7.80
CA VAL A 88 1.91 -10.92 -6.81
C VAL A 88 0.67 -11.43 -7.53
N LYS A 89 0.22 -12.62 -7.17
CA LYS A 89 -1.03 -13.19 -7.65
C LYS A 89 -1.91 -13.54 -6.47
N THR A 90 -3.03 -12.85 -6.33
CA THR A 90 -4.06 -13.12 -5.31
C THR A 90 -5.24 -13.80 -5.95
N LYS A 91 -5.65 -14.93 -5.39
CA LYS A 91 -6.83 -15.69 -5.77
C LYS A 91 -7.89 -15.58 -4.68
N ASP A 92 -9.10 -15.93 -5.04
CA ASP A 92 -10.24 -15.98 -4.14
C ASP A 92 -10.52 -14.65 -3.44
N LYS A 93 -10.24 -13.51 -4.15
CA LYS A 93 -10.53 -12.18 -3.62
C LYS A 93 -12.00 -12.03 -3.33
N VAL A 94 -12.29 -11.52 -2.14
CA VAL A 94 -13.65 -11.30 -1.68
C VAL A 94 -14.16 -9.98 -2.26
N LYS A 95 -15.33 -10.04 -2.88
CA LYS A 95 -16.05 -8.87 -3.41
C LYS A 95 -17.48 -8.86 -2.91
N TYR A 96 -18.04 -7.67 -2.80
CA TYR A 96 -19.46 -7.48 -2.50
C TYR A 96 -20.26 -7.57 -3.81
N VAL A 97 -20.98 -8.70 -3.97
CA VAL A 97 -21.71 -9.05 -5.20
C VAL A 97 -23.19 -8.73 -5.03
N THR A 98 -23.77 -8.09 -6.05
CA THR A 98 -25.21 -7.86 -6.14
C THR A 98 -25.85 -8.93 -7.01
N HIS A 99 -26.85 -9.63 -6.47
CA HIS A 99 -27.66 -10.60 -7.17
C HIS A 99 -28.96 -9.96 -7.63
N TYR A 100 -29.37 -10.29 -8.85
CA TYR A 100 -30.59 -9.79 -9.46
C TYR A 100 -31.59 -10.92 -9.65
N ASP A 101 -32.86 -10.60 -9.50
CA ASP A 101 -33.98 -11.51 -9.82
C ASP A 101 -34.19 -11.64 -11.34
N ASN A 102 -35.19 -12.43 -11.75
CA ASN A 102 -35.53 -12.63 -13.17
C ASN A 102 -36.08 -11.37 -13.85
N ASN A 103 -36.48 -10.34 -13.10
CA ASN A 103 -36.98 -9.08 -13.61
C ASN A 103 -35.85 -8.04 -13.75
N GLY A 104 -34.65 -8.34 -13.24
CA GLY A 104 -33.51 -7.44 -13.19
C GLY A 104 -33.48 -6.54 -11.96
N ASP A 105 -34.35 -6.75 -10.99
CA ASP A 105 -34.34 -6.03 -9.72
C ASP A 105 -33.33 -6.64 -8.74
N VAL A 106 -32.80 -5.85 -7.80
CA VAL A 106 -31.88 -6.34 -6.79
C VAL A 106 -32.61 -7.28 -5.85
N ASP A 107 -32.22 -8.58 -5.86
CA ASP A 107 -32.73 -9.58 -4.92
C ASP A 107 -32.00 -9.51 -3.58
N TYR A 108 -30.65 -9.62 -3.59
CA TYR A 108 -29.81 -9.51 -2.40
C TYR A 108 -28.36 -9.16 -2.77
N LYS A 109 -27.57 -8.85 -1.75
CA LYS A 109 -26.14 -8.64 -1.87
C LYS A 109 -25.41 -9.60 -0.92
N MET A 110 -24.22 -10.06 -1.31
CA MET A 110 -23.43 -10.99 -0.51
C MET A 110 -21.92 -10.82 -0.79
N TYR A 111 -21.08 -11.12 0.19
CA TYR A 111 -19.65 -11.24 -0.06
C TYR A 111 -19.33 -12.60 -0.67
N GLU A 112 -18.55 -12.63 -1.75
CA GLU A 112 -18.20 -13.84 -2.50
C GLU A 112 -16.74 -13.83 -2.96
N ASN A 113 -16.13 -15.01 -3.07
CA ASN A 113 -14.79 -15.17 -3.63
C ASN A 113 -14.87 -15.24 -5.17
N VAL A 114 -14.85 -14.11 -5.82
CA VAL A 114 -15.12 -14.01 -7.27
C VAL A 114 -13.96 -13.47 -8.09
N ASP A 115 -12.99 -12.83 -7.46
CA ASP A 115 -11.96 -12.10 -8.18
C ASP A 115 -10.58 -12.75 -8.04
N GLN A 116 -9.76 -12.54 -9.06
CA GLN A 116 -8.32 -12.80 -9.02
C GLN A 116 -7.60 -11.51 -9.36
N GLU A 117 -6.63 -11.14 -8.55
CA GLU A 117 -5.78 -9.98 -8.82
C GLU A 117 -4.36 -10.43 -9.15
N THR A 118 -3.74 -9.75 -10.12
CA THR A 118 -2.32 -9.83 -10.37
C THR A 118 -1.72 -8.43 -10.24
N ARG A 119 -0.63 -8.30 -9.49
CA ARG A 119 0.12 -7.05 -9.35
C ARG A 119 1.58 -7.30 -9.67
N ARG A 120 2.18 -6.42 -10.45
CA ARG A 120 3.61 -6.48 -10.80
C ARG A 120 4.20 -5.09 -10.76
N GLY A 121 5.49 -5.02 -10.48
CA GLY A 121 6.15 -3.74 -10.40
C GLY A 121 7.66 -3.85 -10.28
N ILE A 122 8.26 -2.68 -10.24
CA ILE A 122 9.70 -2.47 -10.00
C ILE A 122 9.82 -1.45 -8.89
N GLU A 123 10.73 -1.71 -7.97
CA GLU A 123 11.08 -0.81 -6.87
C GLU A 123 12.55 -0.47 -6.95
N LEU A 124 12.85 0.81 -6.79
CA LEU A 124 14.20 1.35 -6.74
C LEU A 124 14.35 2.15 -5.45
N GLU A 125 15.40 1.88 -4.68
CA GLU A 125 15.80 2.68 -3.53
C GLU A 125 17.27 3.07 -3.68
N LEU A 126 17.55 4.36 -3.47
CA LEU A 126 18.89 4.92 -3.50
C LEU A 126 19.14 5.74 -2.24
N ARG A 127 20.29 5.52 -1.64
CA ARG A 127 20.84 6.38 -0.58
C ARG A 127 22.28 6.77 -0.96
N HIS A 128 22.59 8.07 -0.84
CA HIS A 128 23.92 8.57 -1.16
C HIS A 128 24.37 9.65 -0.20
N GLN A 129 25.59 9.48 0.34
CA GLN A 129 26.28 10.45 1.18
C GLN A 129 27.04 11.46 0.30
N LEU A 130 26.47 12.63 0.09
CA LEU A 130 27.09 13.70 -0.73
C LEU A 130 28.34 14.26 -0.07
N SER A 131 28.33 14.41 1.26
CA SER A 131 29.46 14.89 2.05
C SER A 131 29.33 14.42 3.51
N SER A 132 30.26 14.81 4.38
CA SER A 132 30.14 14.51 5.81
C SER A 132 28.91 15.12 6.49
N LYS A 133 28.25 16.07 5.83
CA LYS A 133 27.10 16.80 6.36
C LYS A 133 25.80 16.56 5.61
N TRP A 134 25.87 16.13 4.36
CA TRP A 134 24.71 16.02 3.48
C TRP A 134 24.53 14.60 2.99
N SER A 135 23.31 14.10 3.06
CA SER A 135 22.90 12.86 2.41
C SER A 135 21.58 13.04 1.65
N VAL A 136 21.43 12.29 0.57
CA VAL A 136 20.19 12.19 -0.19
C VAL A 136 19.69 10.78 -0.16
N PHE A 137 18.40 10.62 -0.19
CA PHE A 137 17.74 9.33 -0.38
C PHE A 137 16.53 9.47 -1.28
N GLY A 138 16.14 8.39 -1.90
CA GLY A 138 14.92 8.35 -2.69
C GLY A 138 14.50 6.93 -2.97
N ASN A 139 13.20 6.74 -3.15
CA ASN A 139 12.64 5.52 -3.65
C ASN A 139 11.61 5.82 -4.75
N TYR A 140 11.47 4.87 -5.64
CA TYR A 140 10.52 4.92 -6.72
C TYR A 140 9.90 3.55 -6.92
N THR A 141 8.58 3.51 -6.96
CA THR A 141 7.81 2.32 -7.30
C THR A 141 7.02 2.58 -8.57
N TRP A 142 7.23 1.73 -9.57
CA TRP A 142 6.30 1.56 -10.67
C TRP A 142 5.54 0.26 -10.49
N GLN A 143 4.23 0.29 -10.60
CA GLN A 143 3.39 -0.90 -10.45
C GLN A 143 2.16 -0.86 -11.32
N MET A 144 1.61 -2.03 -11.61
CA MET A 144 0.36 -2.20 -12.34
C MET A 144 -0.37 -3.42 -11.79
N GLY A 145 -1.66 -3.23 -11.47
CA GLY A 145 -2.58 -4.29 -11.10
C GLY A 145 -3.56 -4.63 -12.23
N ARG A 146 -3.99 -5.88 -12.26
CA ARG A 146 -5.12 -6.34 -13.08
C ARG A 146 -6.03 -7.19 -12.23
N ILE A 147 -7.34 -6.99 -12.38
CA ILE A 147 -8.37 -7.80 -11.74
C ILE A 147 -9.08 -8.59 -12.83
N LYS A 148 -9.20 -9.89 -12.62
CA LYS A 148 -10.02 -10.78 -13.43
C LYS A 148 -11.24 -11.18 -12.60
N HIS A 149 -12.40 -10.80 -13.09
CA HIS A 149 -13.69 -11.10 -12.47
C HIS A 149 -14.19 -12.47 -12.92
N LYS A 150 -14.80 -13.21 -12.01
CA LYS A 150 -15.51 -14.44 -12.32
C LYS A 150 -16.87 -14.10 -12.93
N ASP A 151 -17.28 -14.87 -13.91
CA ASP A 151 -18.62 -14.75 -14.48
C ASP A 151 -19.64 -15.46 -13.56
N LEU A 152 -20.53 -14.68 -12.99
CA LEU A 152 -21.62 -15.19 -12.15
C LEU A 152 -22.96 -14.78 -12.78
N PRO A 153 -23.80 -15.75 -13.21
CA PRO A 153 -25.11 -15.47 -13.78
C PRO A 153 -25.99 -14.64 -12.83
N ASN A 154 -26.75 -13.71 -13.40
CA ASN A 154 -27.67 -12.84 -12.66
C ASN A 154 -27.02 -12.00 -11.55
N THR A 155 -25.76 -11.59 -11.75
CA THR A 155 -25.04 -10.72 -10.82
C THR A 155 -24.36 -9.57 -11.55
N ASN A 156 -23.78 -8.62 -10.76
CA ASN A 156 -22.91 -7.59 -11.30
C ASN A 156 -21.47 -8.07 -11.55
N ALA A 157 -21.16 -9.34 -11.30
CA ALA A 157 -19.88 -9.96 -11.60
C ALA A 157 -19.92 -10.61 -12.98
N SER A 158 -19.54 -9.89 -14.01
CA SER A 158 -19.43 -10.35 -15.41
C SER A 158 -17.97 -10.65 -15.73
N GLY A 159 -17.68 -11.83 -16.30
CA GLY A 159 -16.36 -12.43 -16.49
C GLY A 159 -15.40 -11.62 -17.41
N TYR A 160 -14.96 -10.45 -16.97
CA TYR A 160 -14.03 -9.61 -17.70
C TYR A 160 -12.73 -9.38 -16.93
N GLU A 161 -11.71 -8.89 -17.60
CA GLU A 161 -10.43 -8.49 -17.00
C GLU A 161 -10.23 -6.99 -17.22
N GLU A 162 -9.85 -6.29 -16.17
CA GLU A 162 -9.58 -4.86 -16.20
C GLU A 162 -8.27 -4.49 -15.49
N ILE A 163 -7.79 -3.29 -15.75
CA ILE A 163 -6.68 -2.71 -14.99
C ILE A 163 -7.22 -2.29 -13.62
N ASN A 164 -6.54 -2.71 -12.55
CA ASN A 164 -6.83 -2.21 -11.23
C ASN A 164 -6.29 -0.78 -11.10
N TYR A 165 -7.16 0.21 -11.32
CA TYR A 165 -6.84 1.63 -11.24
C TYR A 165 -6.80 2.16 -9.80
N ASP A 166 -7.22 1.38 -8.82
CA ASP A 166 -7.14 1.73 -7.40
C ASP A 166 -5.70 1.72 -6.88
N ILE A 167 -4.80 1.06 -7.60
CA ILE A 167 -3.37 1.03 -7.31
C ILE A 167 -2.69 2.20 -8.04
N PRO A 168 -2.02 3.14 -7.32
CA PRO A 168 -1.27 4.20 -7.97
C PRO A 168 -0.11 3.60 -8.78
N LYS A 169 -0.02 3.99 -10.04
CA LYS A 169 0.98 3.43 -10.98
C LYS A 169 2.39 3.88 -10.67
N HIS A 170 2.55 5.08 -10.16
CA HIS A 170 3.84 5.69 -9.83
C HIS A 170 3.80 6.26 -8.43
N ILE A 171 4.76 5.86 -7.61
CA ILE A 171 5.02 6.44 -6.30
C ILE A 171 6.49 6.84 -6.27
N PHE A 172 6.77 8.07 -5.91
CA PHE A 172 8.12 8.60 -5.78
C PHE A 172 8.25 9.30 -4.44
N HIS A 173 9.34 9.05 -3.74
CA HIS A 173 9.71 9.74 -2.52
C HIS A 173 11.21 10.08 -2.57
N ALA A 174 11.57 11.30 -2.20
CA ALA A 174 12.96 11.71 -2.10
C ALA A 174 13.15 12.65 -0.92
N GLY A 175 14.36 12.66 -0.37
CA GLY A 175 14.72 13.55 0.71
C GLY A 175 16.18 13.95 0.71
N LEU A 176 16.42 15.06 1.36
CA LEU A 176 17.73 15.63 1.61
C LEU A 176 17.92 15.85 3.11
N GLU A 177 18.94 15.24 3.66
CA GLU A 177 19.31 15.36 5.07
C GLU A 177 20.55 16.24 5.21
N TYR A 178 20.52 17.13 6.20
CA TYR A 178 21.66 17.90 6.63
C TYR A 178 21.96 17.66 8.10
N THR A 179 23.19 17.31 8.41
CA THR A 179 23.65 17.12 9.80
C THR A 179 24.97 17.85 10.00
N ASN A 180 25.01 18.78 10.94
CA ASN A 180 26.21 19.52 11.27
C ASN A 180 26.21 19.91 12.77
N GLY A 181 26.91 19.11 13.60
CA GLY A 181 27.03 19.35 15.01
C GLY A 181 25.68 19.46 15.73
N LYS A 182 25.22 20.67 16.01
CA LYS A 182 23.96 20.92 16.71
C LYS A 182 22.72 20.89 15.81
N TRP A 183 22.92 20.96 14.50
CA TRP A 183 21.85 21.05 13.51
C TRP A 183 21.59 19.72 12.84
N ASN A 184 20.34 19.37 12.73
CA ASN A 184 19.85 18.31 11.84
C ASN A 184 18.60 18.84 11.13
N ALA A 185 18.59 18.79 9.81
CA ALA A 185 17.45 19.20 9.01
C ALA A 185 17.14 18.11 7.98
N LEU A 186 15.87 17.93 7.69
CA LEU A 186 15.34 17.04 6.68
C LEU A 186 14.37 17.81 5.81
N TRP A 187 14.56 17.73 4.52
CA TRP A 187 13.53 18.01 3.54
C TRP A 187 13.14 16.70 2.88
N ASP A 188 11.85 16.43 2.75
CA ASP A 188 11.34 15.31 1.99
C ASP A 188 10.18 15.71 1.09
N ALA A 189 9.97 14.96 0.02
CA ALA A 189 8.88 15.14 -0.90
C ALA A 189 8.37 13.79 -1.41
N GLN A 190 7.05 13.68 -1.55
CA GLN A 190 6.36 12.51 -2.08
C GLN A 190 5.46 12.90 -3.25
N TYR A 191 5.50 12.10 -4.29
CA TYR A 191 4.54 12.13 -5.40
C TYR A 191 3.83 10.79 -5.52
N VAL A 192 2.53 10.84 -5.65
CA VAL A 192 1.69 9.67 -5.94
C VAL A 192 0.85 9.97 -7.16
N SER A 193 0.88 9.07 -8.16
CA SER A 193 0.07 9.22 -9.36
C SER A 193 -1.41 9.00 -9.07
N ARG A 194 -2.24 9.55 -9.94
CA ARG A 194 -3.70 9.38 -9.93
C ARG A 194 -4.08 7.91 -9.78
N ARG A 195 -5.12 7.66 -9.01
CA ARG A 195 -5.82 6.38 -8.90
C ARG A 195 -7.32 6.57 -9.09
N GLN A 196 -8.01 5.51 -9.44
CA GLN A 196 -9.46 5.47 -9.54
C GLN A 196 -9.95 4.32 -8.68
N SER A 197 -10.92 4.58 -7.84
CA SER A 197 -11.64 3.56 -7.09
C SER A 197 -13.08 3.48 -7.57
N VAL A 198 -13.67 2.32 -7.44
CA VAL A 198 -15.10 2.12 -7.63
C VAL A 198 -15.72 2.00 -6.25
N ASP A 199 -16.69 2.84 -5.95
CA ASP A 199 -17.50 2.66 -4.76
C ASP A 199 -18.33 1.38 -4.91
N ASP A 200 -18.05 0.37 -4.09
CA ASP A 200 -18.70 -0.94 -4.17
C ASP A 200 -20.20 -0.90 -3.88
N ILE A 201 -20.70 0.17 -3.24
CA ILE A 201 -22.10 0.34 -2.88
C ILE A 201 -22.87 1.00 -4.03
N THR A 202 -22.29 2.06 -4.59
CA THR A 202 -22.97 2.89 -5.61
C THR A 202 -22.57 2.55 -7.03
N GLY A 203 -21.46 1.84 -7.23
CA GLY A 203 -20.86 1.56 -8.54
C GLY A 203 -20.28 2.80 -9.22
N GLN A 204 -20.20 3.93 -8.52
CA GLN A 204 -19.66 5.17 -9.08
C GLN A 204 -18.14 5.16 -9.03
N TYR A 205 -17.53 5.67 -10.11
CA TYR A 205 -16.08 5.86 -10.16
C TYR A 205 -15.70 7.12 -9.40
N GLY A 206 -14.99 6.94 -8.29
CA GLY A 206 -14.22 7.99 -7.63
C GLY A 206 -12.83 8.11 -8.25
N SER A 207 -12.24 9.28 -8.28
CA SER A 207 -10.84 9.44 -8.66
C SER A 207 -10.12 10.30 -7.66
N SER A 208 -9.00 9.78 -7.12
CA SER A 208 -8.04 10.59 -6.40
C SER A 208 -7.08 11.22 -7.41
N ASP A 209 -6.92 12.54 -7.36
CA ASP A 209 -5.93 13.21 -8.19
C ASP A 209 -4.51 12.81 -7.80
N SER A 210 -3.58 12.94 -8.74
CA SER A 210 -2.18 12.88 -8.39
C SER A 210 -1.83 13.99 -7.41
N TYR A 211 -0.99 13.68 -6.45
CA TYR A 211 -0.57 14.68 -5.48
C TYR A 211 0.95 14.71 -5.28
N PHE A 212 1.42 15.89 -4.87
CA PHE A 212 2.79 16.14 -4.45
C PHE A 212 2.77 16.82 -3.10
N ILE A 213 3.41 16.21 -2.11
CA ILE A 213 3.56 16.75 -0.76
C ILE A 213 5.05 16.95 -0.51
N SER A 214 5.39 18.03 0.18
CA SER A 214 6.74 18.30 0.63
C SER A 214 6.72 18.74 2.09
N ASN A 215 7.67 18.24 2.86
CA ASN A 215 7.80 18.50 4.29
C ASN A 215 9.21 18.99 4.60
N VAL A 216 9.32 19.77 5.67
CA VAL A 216 10.60 20.22 6.23
C VAL A 216 10.56 19.99 7.73
N ALA A 217 11.62 19.39 8.26
CA ALA A 217 11.84 19.23 9.68
C ALA A 217 13.23 19.73 10.05
N MET A 218 13.37 20.33 11.21
CA MET A 218 14.65 20.84 11.72
C MET A 218 14.75 20.58 13.21
N ASN A 219 15.91 20.09 13.65
CA ASN A 219 16.25 19.90 15.04
C ASN A 219 17.49 20.74 15.38
N TYR A 220 17.42 21.45 16.49
CA TYR A 220 18.55 22.18 17.03
C TYR A 220 18.85 21.74 18.47
N LYS A 221 20.05 21.23 18.69
CA LYS A 221 20.52 20.80 20.00
C LYS A 221 21.15 22.02 20.73
N PHE A 222 20.46 22.57 21.71
CA PHE A 222 20.99 23.63 22.58
C PHE A 222 22.09 23.09 23.49
N SER A 223 21.81 21.93 24.10
CA SER A 223 22.73 21.20 24.96
C SER A 223 22.62 19.70 24.74
N LYS A 224 23.26 18.89 25.57
CA LYS A 224 23.10 17.42 25.55
C LYS A 224 21.68 17.01 26.00
N GLU A 225 21.06 17.84 26.81
CA GLU A 225 19.76 17.60 27.46
C GLU A 225 18.59 18.25 26.72
N ALA A 226 18.82 19.33 25.94
CA ALA A 226 17.75 20.12 25.34
C ALA A 226 17.83 20.19 23.81
N THR A 227 16.73 19.83 23.14
CA THR A 227 16.61 19.88 21.68
C THR A 227 15.29 20.55 21.30
N LEU A 228 15.37 21.59 20.46
CA LEU A 228 14.22 22.20 19.78
C LEU A 228 13.95 21.42 18.50
N GLN A 229 12.68 21.12 18.24
CA GLN A 229 12.20 20.48 17.01
C GLN A 229 11.17 21.40 16.36
N LEU A 230 11.36 21.71 15.09
CA LEU A 230 10.44 22.48 14.26
C LEU A 230 10.05 21.66 13.04
N GLY A 231 8.80 21.77 12.59
CA GLY A 231 8.31 21.07 11.42
C GLY A 231 7.29 21.87 10.64
N ILE A 232 7.32 21.71 9.32
CA ILE A 232 6.29 22.18 8.40
C ILE A 232 5.91 20.98 7.53
N GLN A 233 4.69 20.51 7.68
CA GLN A 233 4.12 19.51 6.79
C GLN A 233 3.34 20.19 5.68
N ASN A 234 3.35 19.58 4.50
CA ASN A 234 2.66 20.09 3.33
C ASN A 234 3.04 21.57 3.03
N VAL A 235 4.33 21.83 2.80
CA VAL A 235 4.91 23.16 2.59
C VAL A 235 4.15 23.97 1.53
N PHE A 236 3.63 23.30 0.49
CA PHE A 236 2.89 23.95 -0.61
C PHE A 236 1.41 24.13 -0.34
N ASN A 237 0.91 23.75 0.85
CA ASN A 237 -0.50 23.84 1.24
C ASN A 237 -1.44 23.15 0.22
N ARG A 238 -1.03 22.00 -0.31
CA ARG A 238 -1.84 21.26 -1.27
C ARG A 238 -2.94 20.50 -0.53
N VAL A 239 -4.18 20.74 -0.89
CA VAL A 239 -5.32 19.93 -0.46
C VAL A 239 -5.68 18.96 -1.58
N PHE A 240 -5.81 17.69 -1.26
CA PHE A 240 -6.23 16.64 -2.18
C PHE A 240 -7.12 15.64 -1.42
N TYR A 241 -7.84 14.85 -2.18
CA TYR A 241 -8.68 13.80 -1.64
C TYR A 241 -7.99 12.45 -1.86
N ASP A 242 -7.85 11.71 -0.77
CA ASP A 242 -7.34 10.34 -0.71
C ASP A 242 -8.23 9.56 0.26
N ASP A 243 -9.43 9.15 -0.23
CA ASP A 243 -10.60 8.67 0.52
C ASP A 243 -11.25 9.76 1.39
N GLU A 244 -10.44 10.56 2.08
CA GLU A 244 -10.87 11.73 2.83
C GLU A 244 -10.06 12.98 2.42
N ALA A 245 -10.57 14.15 2.78
CA ALA A 245 -9.86 15.41 2.55
C ALA A 245 -8.61 15.47 3.43
N THR A 246 -7.45 15.68 2.82
CA THR A 246 -6.19 15.81 3.56
C THR A 246 -6.06 17.18 4.22
N ALA A 247 -5.36 17.21 5.35
CA ALA A 247 -5.03 18.47 6.01
C ALA A 247 -4.13 19.33 5.12
N GLY A 248 -4.37 20.64 5.11
CA GLY A 248 -3.49 21.62 4.51
C GLY A 248 -2.14 21.72 5.25
N ARG A 249 -1.43 22.83 5.06
CA ARG A 249 -0.14 23.06 5.73
C ARG A 249 -0.29 23.06 7.25
N THR A 250 0.61 22.30 7.90
CA THR A 250 0.64 22.19 9.36
C THR A 250 2.02 22.60 9.87
N TYR A 251 2.05 23.35 10.96
CA TYR A 251 3.27 23.77 11.65
C TYR A 251 3.35 23.05 12.99
N SER A 252 4.54 22.61 13.36
CA SER A 252 4.81 22.00 14.66
C SER A 252 6.06 22.59 15.30
N ALA A 253 6.00 22.74 16.63
CA ALA A 253 7.16 23.09 17.43
C ALA A 253 7.11 22.33 18.74
N SER A 254 8.23 21.71 19.13
CA SER A 254 8.36 20.99 20.39
C SER A 254 9.74 21.13 20.97
N MET A 255 9.87 20.97 22.29
CA MET A 255 11.13 20.94 22.99
C MET A 255 11.26 19.64 23.77
N LYS A 256 12.33 18.91 23.51
CA LYS A 256 12.65 17.64 24.17
C LYS A 256 13.74 17.85 25.20
N PHE A 257 13.49 17.41 26.42
CA PHE A 257 14.48 17.39 27.51
C PHE A 257 14.81 15.93 27.88
N LYS A 258 16.10 15.69 28.19
CA LYS A 258 16.58 14.45 28.83
C LYS A 258 17.03 14.82 30.25
N PHE A 259 16.53 14.08 31.20
CA PHE A 259 16.92 14.19 32.61
C PHE A 259 17.84 13.05 32.96
#